data_127277c7bc3828836608bea4c7e779f0
#
_entry.id   127277c7bc3828836608bea4c7e779f0
#
_cell.length_a   1.000
_cell.length_b   1.000
_cell.length_c   1.000
_cell.angle_alpha   90.00
_cell.angle_beta   90.00
_cell.angle_gamma   90.00
#
_symmetry.space_group_name_H-M   'P 1'
#
loop_
_entity.id
_entity.type
_entity.pdbx_description
1 polymer ?
#
loop_
_entity_poly.entity_id
_entity_poly.type
_entity_poly.pdbx_seq_one_letter_code
_entity_poly.pdbx_strand_id
1 'polypeptide(L)'
;TLLLRMCMMKTANLVAKFIKCQCLITGESLGQVASQTLENMAVTESCCELPLLRPLVGMDKEEIVTIAKEIGTYETSILPYEDCCVLFSPKHPVIKAKLEDAHTLYNALNVDDLIQEAFKNREIKMFSARNYVWENFNN
;
A
#
# COMPACT_ATOMS: atom_id res chain seq x y z
N THR A 1 -1.93 -4.42 -11.79
CA THR A 1 -1.77 -4.26 -10.31
C THR A 1 -0.32 -4.03 -9.90
N LEU A 2 0.66 -4.88 -10.33
CA LEU A 2 2.06 -4.76 -9.86
C LEU A 2 2.70 -3.40 -10.20
N LEU A 3 2.60 -2.95 -11.45
CA LEU A 3 3.12 -1.64 -11.88
C LEU A 3 2.48 -0.47 -11.12
N LEU A 4 1.17 -0.54 -10.84
CA LEU A 4 0.49 0.43 -9.99
C LEU A 4 1.11 0.47 -8.58
N ARG A 5 1.41 -0.69 -7.99
CA ARG A 5 2.06 -0.77 -6.68
C ARG A 5 3.47 -0.17 -6.70
N MET A 6 4.22 -0.35 -7.80
CA MET A 6 5.51 0.34 -7.98
C MET A 6 5.34 1.86 -7.96
N CYS A 7 4.32 2.40 -8.65
CA CYS A 7 3.97 3.83 -8.60
C CYS A 7 3.63 4.27 -7.17
N MET A 8 2.83 3.48 -6.45
CA MET A 8 2.47 3.77 -5.05
C MET A 8 3.72 3.84 -4.15
N MET A 9 4.67 2.91 -4.28
CA MET A 9 5.91 2.93 -3.50
C MET A 9 6.77 4.16 -3.83
N LYS A 10 6.88 4.52 -5.11
CA LYS A 10 7.58 5.74 -5.55
C LYS A 10 6.94 7.01 -4.95
N THR A 11 5.61 7.09 -5.00
CA THR A 11 4.88 8.21 -4.39
C THR A 11 5.07 8.25 -2.87
N ALA A 12 5.01 7.09 -2.20
CA ALA A 12 5.22 6.97 -0.75
C ALA A 12 6.63 7.44 -0.34
N ASN A 13 7.67 7.15 -1.14
CA ASN A 13 9.02 7.67 -0.88
C ASN A 13 9.06 9.21 -0.91
N LEU A 14 8.38 9.85 -1.88
CA LEU A 14 8.33 11.32 -1.96
C LEU A 14 7.66 11.90 -0.71
N VAL A 15 6.53 11.31 -0.29
CA VAL A 15 5.82 11.74 0.92
C VAL A 15 6.69 11.52 2.16
N ALA A 16 7.30 10.34 2.30
CA ALA A 16 8.14 10.00 3.45
C ALA A 16 9.34 10.96 3.58
N LYS A 17 10.00 11.29 2.47
CA LYS A 17 11.07 12.30 2.46
C LYS A 17 10.57 13.68 2.89
N PHE A 18 9.41 14.10 2.38
CA PHE A 18 8.81 15.39 2.71
C PHE A 18 8.50 15.53 4.20
N ILE A 19 7.91 14.49 4.82
CA ILE A 19 7.57 14.49 6.25
C ILE A 19 8.67 13.92 7.14
N LYS A 20 9.85 13.61 6.57
CA LYS A 20 11.05 13.09 7.27
C LYS A 20 10.81 11.76 8.00
N CYS A 21 10.05 10.84 7.40
CA CYS A 21 9.93 9.48 7.90
C CYS A 21 11.22 8.69 7.70
N GLN A 22 11.45 7.70 8.56
CA GLN A 22 12.63 6.82 8.53
C GLN A 22 12.34 5.46 7.89
N CYS A 23 11.07 5.10 7.70
CA CYS A 23 10.63 3.85 7.07
C CYS A 23 9.29 4.03 6.37
N LEU A 24 8.95 3.07 5.54
CA LEU A 24 7.60 2.84 5.00
C LEU A 24 7.00 1.63 5.71
N ILE A 25 5.67 1.64 5.88
CA ILE A 25 4.94 0.50 6.45
C ILE A 25 3.82 0.13 5.49
N THR A 26 3.67 -1.18 5.21
CA THR A 26 2.57 -1.70 4.39
C THR A 26 1.81 -2.81 5.12
N GLY A 27 0.52 -2.95 4.80
CA GLY A 27 -0.34 -4.00 5.31
C GLY A 27 -0.31 -5.29 4.47
N GLU A 28 0.82 -5.59 3.81
CA GLU A 28 0.96 -6.79 3.00
C GLU A 28 1.03 -8.04 3.86
N SER A 29 0.30 -9.09 3.43
CA SER A 29 0.39 -10.43 3.97
C SER A 29 0.75 -11.40 2.86
N LEU A 30 1.72 -12.29 3.11
CA LEU A 30 2.26 -13.19 2.10
C LEU A 30 1.19 -14.16 1.59
N GLY A 31 1.02 -14.24 0.27
CA GLY A 31 0.13 -15.20 -0.38
C GLY A 31 -1.37 -14.84 -0.37
N GLN A 32 -1.77 -13.71 0.21
CA GLN A 32 -3.18 -13.30 0.25
C GLN A 32 -3.76 -12.99 -1.13
N VAL A 33 -2.98 -12.38 -1.99
CA VAL A 33 -3.36 -12.05 -3.38
C VAL A 33 -2.16 -12.20 -4.31
N ALA A 34 -2.41 -12.27 -5.60
CA ALA A 34 -1.38 -12.48 -6.62
C ALA A 34 -0.23 -11.46 -6.57
N SER A 35 -0.47 -10.25 -6.10
CA SER A 35 0.58 -9.22 -5.96
C SER A 35 1.41 -9.36 -4.68
N GLN A 36 1.08 -10.28 -3.80
CA GLN A 36 1.74 -10.51 -2.50
C GLN A 36 2.47 -11.86 -2.46
N THR A 37 3.01 -12.32 -3.57
CA THR A 37 4.02 -13.38 -3.62
C THR A 37 5.40 -12.81 -3.27
N LEU A 38 6.34 -13.65 -2.87
CA LEU A 38 7.70 -13.19 -2.53
C LEU A 38 8.35 -12.42 -3.68
N GLU A 39 8.21 -12.93 -4.91
CA GLU A 39 8.77 -12.31 -6.10
C GLU A 39 8.13 -10.92 -6.35
N ASN A 40 6.81 -10.83 -6.26
CA ASN A 40 6.10 -9.58 -6.50
C ASN A 40 6.34 -8.56 -5.38
N MET A 41 6.48 -9.02 -4.14
CA MET A 41 6.86 -8.17 -3.00
C MET A 41 8.29 -7.65 -3.13
N ALA A 42 9.23 -8.46 -3.63
CA ALA A 42 10.58 -8.02 -3.93
C ALA A 42 10.61 -6.93 -5.02
N VAL A 43 9.76 -7.05 -6.05
CA VAL A 43 9.62 -6.01 -7.08
C VAL A 43 9.10 -4.70 -6.48
N THR A 44 8.07 -4.72 -5.65
CA THR A 44 7.53 -3.50 -5.03
C THR A 44 8.53 -2.87 -4.06
N GLU A 45 9.25 -3.70 -3.29
CA GLU A 45 10.28 -3.25 -2.36
C GLU A 45 11.46 -2.59 -3.07
N SER A 46 11.84 -3.07 -4.26
CA SER A 46 12.93 -2.48 -5.04
C SER A 46 12.68 -1.01 -5.45
N CYS A 47 11.43 -0.55 -5.35
CA CYS A 47 11.06 0.85 -5.55
C CYS A 47 11.18 1.70 -4.28
N CYS A 48 11.47 1.10 -3.12
CA CYS A 48 11.59 1.80 -1.85
C CYS A 48 13.02 2.28 -1.64
N GLU A 49 13.15 3.51 -1.18
CA GLU A 49 14.44 4.10 -0.81
C GLU A 49 14.68 4.07 0.70
N LEU A 50 13.61 3.83 1.45
CA LEU A 50 13.62 3.67 2.90
C LEU A 50 13.32 2.21 3.27
N PRO A 51 13.71 1.75 4.47
CA PRO A 51 13.32 0.43 4.96
C PRO A 51 11.80 0.23 4.87
N LEU A 52 11.37 -0.91 4.33
CA LEU A 52 9.98 -1.28 4.20
C LEU A 52 9.61 -2.32 5.26
N LEU A 53 8.73 -1.95 6.18
CA LEU A 53 8.25 -2.81 7.26
C LEU A 53 6.88 -3.39 6.89
N ARG A 54 6.72 -4.69 7.13
CA ARG A 54 5.49 -5.44 6.83
C ARG A 54 5.03 -6.19 8.08
N PRO A 55 4.37 -5.52 9.03
CA PRO A 55 4.02 -6.14 10.31
C PRO A 55 3.06 -7.33 10.18
N LEU A 56 2.31 -7.43 9.08
CA LEU A 56 1.33 -8.48 8.85
C LEU A 56 1.83 -9.60 7.93
N VAL A 57 3.09 -9.58 7.51
CA VAL A 57 3.60 -10.42 6.41
C VAL A 57 3.44 -11.93 6.66
N GLY A 58 3.56 -12.37 7.92
CA GLY A 58 3.44 -13.77 8.33
C GLY A 58 2.06 -14.16 8.88
N MET A 59 1.10 -13.26 8.85
CA MET A 59 -0.24 -13.50 9.42
C MET A 59 -1.20 -13.96 8.33
N ASP A 60 -2.12 -14.85 8.68
CA ASP A 60 -3.22 -15.21 7.81
C ASP A 60 -4.38 -14.19 7.91
N LYS A 61 -5.40 -14.39 7.05
CA LYS A 61 -6.52 -13.45 6.99
C LYS A 61 -7.34 -13.42 8.27
N GLU A 62 -7.48 -14.55 8.95
CA GLU A 62 -8.30 -14.65 10.16
C GLU A 62 -7.61 -13.96 11.34
N GLU A 63 -6.29 -14.11 11.46
CA GLU A 63 -5.48 -13.40 12.44
C GLU A 63 -5.57 -11.88 12.24
N ILE A 64 -5.44 -11.41 10.99
CA ILE A 64 -5.56 -9.97 10.67
C ILE A 64 -6.96 -9.44 10.98
N VAL A 65 -8.01 -10.19 10.66
CA VAL A 65 -9.40 -9.82 10.98
C VAL A 65 -9.62 -9.75 12.49
N THR A 66 -9.04 -10.69 13.24
CA THR A 66 -9.13 -10.69 14.71
C THR A 66 -8.50 -9.42 15.29
N ILE A 67 -7.28 -9.07 14.86
CA ILE A 67 -6.61 -7.83 15.27
C ILE A 67 -7.45 -6.60 14.89
N ALA A 68 -7.99 -6.57 13.66
CA ALA A 68 -8.81 -5.45 13.20
C ALA A 68 -10.06 -5.24 14.06
N LYS A 69 -10.68 -6.32 14.54
CA LYS A 69 -11.81 -6.26 15.49
C LYS A 69 -11.37 -5.76 16.87
N GLU A 70 -10.25 -6.26 17.39
CA GLU A 70 -9.71 -5.84 18.68
C GLU A 70 -9.36 -4.35 18.72
N ILE A 71 -8.80 -3.80 17.66
CA ILE A 71 -8.46 -2.38 17.57
C ILE A 71 -9.59 -1.49 17.03
N GLY A 72 -10.79 -2.06 16.77
CA GLY A 72 -11.99 -1.32 16.38
C GLY A 72 -11.98 -0.77 14.95
N THR A 73 -11.16 -1.32 14.06
CA THR A 73 -11.09 -0.85 12.64
C THR A 73 -11.87 -1.74 11.67
N TYR A 74 -12.32 -2.91 12.11
CA TYR A 74 -12.96 -3.91 11.25
C TYR A 74 -14.21 -3.38 10.56
N GLU A 75 -15.14 -2.78 11.31
CA GLU A 75 -16.41 -2.28 10.77
C GLU A 75 -16.23 -1.20 9.71
N THR A 76 -15.21 -0.35 9.86
CA THR A 76 -14.85 0.63 8.84
C THR A 76 -14.22 -0.04 7.61
N SER A 77 -13.42 -1.08 7.83
CA SER A 77 -12.69 -1.77 6.75
C SER A 77 -13.59 -2.57 5.82
N ILE A 78 -14.77 -3.01 6.29
CA ILE A 78 -15.72 -3.79 5.49
C ILE A 78 -16.78 -2.93 4.77
N LEU A 79 -16.77 -1.61 4.98
CA LEU A 79 -17.70 -0.73 4.26
C LEU A 79 -17.52 -0.88 2.75
N PRO A 80 -18.62 -0.92 1.98
CA PRO A 80 -18.55 -1.06 0.54
C PRO A 80 -17.85 0.17 -0.07
N TYR A 81 -16.74 -0.08 -0.74
CA TYR A 81 -15.97 0.93 -1.47
C TYR A 81 -15.37 0.31 -2.73
N GLU A 82 -15.16 1.12 -3.75
CA GLU A 82 -14.52 0.64 -4.97
C GLU A 82 -13.06 0.31 -4.72
N ASP A 83 -12.67 -0.93 -5.07
CA ASP A 83 -11.29 -1.41 -4.92
C ASP A 83 -10.55 -1.30 -6.25
N CYS A 84 -9.43 -0.58 -6.24
CA CYS A 84 -8.55 -0.47 -7.39
C CYS A 84 -8.04 -1.84 -7.88
N CYS A 85 -7.98 -2.85 -7.01
CA CYS A 85 -7.59 -4.21 -7.37
C CYS A 85 -8.55 -4.82 -8.38
N VAL A 86 -9.84 -4.56 -8.28
CA VAL A 86 -10.85 -5.07 -9.24
C VAL A 86 -10.66 -4.42 -10.61
N LEU A 87 -10.40 -3.11 -10.64
CA LEU A 87 -10.24 -2.35 -11.88
C LEU A 87 -8.96 -2.71 -12.65
N PHE A 88 -7.86 -2.97 -11.93
CA PHE A 88 -6.53 -3.20 -12.51
C PHE A 88 -6.05 -4.65 -12.48
N SER A 89 -6.91 -5.60 -12.10
CA SER A 89 -6.52 -7.02 -12.10
C SER A 89 -6.75 -7.64 -13.48
N PRO A 90 -5.70 -8.12 -14.15
CA PRO A 90 -5.85 -8.87 -15.38
C PRO A 90 -6.46 -10.24 -15.09
N LYS A 91 -7.06 -10.86 -16.13
CA LYS A 91 -7.61 -12.24 -16.03
C LYS A 91 -6.57 -13.27 -15.55
N HIS A 92 -5.31 -13.04 -15.89
CA HIS A 92 -4.17 -13.88 -15.52
C HIS A 92 -3.09 -12.99 -14.87
N PRO A 93 -3.15 -12.76 -13.56
CA PRO A 93 -2.16 -11.95 -12.88
C PRO A 93 -0.81 -12.66 -12.83
N VAL A 94 0.26 -11.90 -13.00
CA VAL A 94 1.62 -12.42 -12.85
C VAL A 94 1.89 -12.65 -11.35
N ILE A 95 2.17 -13.90 -10.99
CA ILE A 95 2.47 -14.31 -9.61
C ILE A 95 3.98 -14.47 -9.35
N LYS A 96 4.80 -14.52 -10.39
CA LYS A 96 6.26 -14.64 -10.33
C LYS A 96 6.90 -13.63 -11.27
N ALA A 97 6.78 -12.35 -10.95
CA ALA A 97 7.40 -11.31 -11.74
C ALA A 97 8.92 -11.35 -11.57
N LYS A 98 9.64 -11.22 -12.68
CA LYS A 98 11.07 -10.96 -12.65
C LYS A 98 11.31 -9.47 -12.43
N LEU A 99 12.26 -9.16 -11.58
CA LEU A 99 12.60 -7.78 -11.21
C LEU A 99 12.93 -6.94 -12.44
N GLU A 100 13.80 -7.44 -13.31
CA GLU A 100 14.26 -6.75 -14.53
C GLU A 100 13.09 -6.47 -15.49
N ASP A 101 12.21 -7.46 -15.72
CA ASP A 101 11.06 -7.31 -16.61
C ASP A 101 10.08 -6.25 -16.05
N ALA A 102 9.84 -6.28 -14.73
CA ALA A 102 8.96 -5.31 -14.08
C ALA A 102 9.50 -3.88 -14.18
N HIS A 103 10.79 -3.68 -13.96
CA HIS A 103 11.42 -2.37 -14.12
C HIS A 103 11.44 -1.91 -15.58
N THR A 104 11.68 -2.80 -16.54
CA THR A 104 11.62 -2.47 -17.97
C THR A 104 10.22 -1.98 -18.35
N LEU A 105 9.18 -2.70 -17.93
CA LEU A 105 7.80 -2.31 -18.18
C LEU A 105 7.42 -1.02 -17.44
N TYR A 106 7.87 -0.85 -16.20
CA TYR A 106 7.64 0.38 -15.44
C TYR A 106 8.26 1.60 -16.16
N ASN A 107 9.50 1.49 -16.57
CA ASN A 107 10.20 2.58 -17.27
C ASN A 107 9.52 2.92 -18.61
N ALA A 108 8.99 1.93 -19.32
CA ALA A 108 8.24 2.14 -20.56
C ALA A 108 6.92 2.92 -20.36
N LEU A 109 6.35 2.94 -19.15
CA LEU A 109 5.14 3.72 -18.85
C LEU A 109 5.41 5.23 -18.81
N ASN A 110 6.64 5.63 -18.53
CA ASN A 110 7.05 7.04 -18.43
C ASN A 110 6.11 7.87 -17.51
N VAL A 111 5.85 7.37 -16.31
CA VAL A 111 4.86 7.93 -15.36
C VAL A 111 5.47 8.81 -14.27
N ASP A 112 6.78 9.03 -14.27
CA ASP A 112 7.47 9.76 -13.21
C ASP A 112 6.96 11.21 -13.08
N ASP A 113 6.65 11.89 -14.19
CA ASP A 113 6.05 13.23 -14.16
C ASP A 113 4.67 13.23 -13.52
N LEU A 114 3.85 12.20 -13.77
CA LEU A 114 2.53 12.05 -13.14
C LEU A 114 2.65 11.80 -11.63
N ILE A 115 3.65 11.06 -11.20
CA ILE A 115 3.95 10.84 -9.78
C ILE A 115 4.35 12.17 -9.11
N GLN A 116 5.19 12.97 -9.77
CA GLN A 116 5.58 14.29 -9.27
C GLN A 116 4.38 15.26 -9.21
N GLU A 117 3.52 15.22 -10.21
CA GLU A 117 2.29 16.02 -10.24
C GLU A 117 1.34 15.62 -9.11
N ALA A 118 1.08 14.32 -8.93
CA ALA A 118 0.27 13.79 -7.84
C ALA A 118 0.83 14.21 -6.47
N PHE A 119 2.16 14.16 -6.30
CA PHE A 119 2.81 14.62 -5.08
C PHE A 119 2.64 16.11 -4.85
N LYS A 120 2.74 16.96 -5.88
CA LYS A 120 2.54 18.43 -5.79
C LYS A 120 1.11 18.77 -5.41
N ASN A 121 0.12 18.08 -5.98
CA ASN A 121 -1.31 18.32 -5.80
C ASN A 121 -1.90 17.62 -4.56
N ARG A 122 -1.07 17.02 -3.68
CA ARG A 122 -1.53 16.33 -2.49
C ARG A 122 -2.26 17.28 -1.54
N GLU A 123 -3.32 16.80 -0.94
CA GLU A 123 -3.96 17.45 0.21
C GLU A 123 -3.39 16.91 1.51
N ILE A 124 -3.20 17.78 2.49
CA ILE A 124 -2.75 17.41 3.83
C ILE A 124 -3.84 17.83 4.82
N LYS A 125 -4.39 16.87 5.55
CA LYS A 125 -5.32 17.10 6.65
C LYS A 125 -4.65 16.69 7.96
N MET A 126 -4.63 17.62 8.91
CA MET A 126 -4.06 17.36 10.24
C MET A 126 -5.19 17.08 11.23
N PHE A 127 -5.08 15.97 11.93
CA PHE A 127 -6.00 15.59 13.01
C PHE A 127 -5.24 15.60 14.33
N SER A 128 -5.85 16.17 15.36
CA SER A 128 -5.28 16.18 16.72
C SER A 128 -6.13 15.28 17.62
N ALA A 129 -5.50 14.34 18.30
CA ALA A 129 -6.17 13.48 19.27
C ALA A 129 -6.76 14.28 20.45
N ARG A 130 -6.27 15.49 20.73
CA ARG A 130 -6.78 16.37 21.78
C ARG A 130 -8.18 16.93 21.49
N ASN A 131 -8.58 16.99 20.21
CA ASN A 131 -9.89 17.49 19.78
C ASN A 131 -10.83 16.35 19.39
N TYR A 132 -10.39 15.10 19.51
CA TYR A 132 -11.21 13.93 19.24
C TYR A 132 -11.87 13.53 20.56
N VAL A 133 -13.15 13.84 20.69
CA VAL A 133 -13.97 13.35 21.82
C VAL A 133 -14.28 11.90 21.51
N TRP A 134 -13.73 10.97 22.30
CA TRP A 134 -13.93 9.50 22.20
C TRP A 134 -15.38 9.05 22.46
N GLU A 135 -16.31 9.98 22.67
CA GLU A 135 -17.71 9.73 23.03
C GLU A 135 -18.52 9.03 21.93
N ASN A 136 -18.02 8.99 20.69
CA ASN A 136 -18.73 8.39 19.55
C ASN A 136 -18.39 6.92 19.26
N PHE A 137 -17.51 6.28 20.02
CA PHE A 137 -17.10 4.90 19.77
C PHE A 137 -17.80 3.86 20.69
N ASN A 138 -18.68 4.28 21.58
CA ASN A 138 -19.39 3.40 22.54
C ASN A 138 -20.91 3.38 22.36
N ASN A 139 -21.44 3.59 21.16
CA ASN A 139 -22.86 3.40 20.85
C ASN A 139 -23.04 2.43 19.70
#